data_98869780bf5bce0235fb7a55e255a1b3
#
_entry.id   98869780bf5bce0235fb7a55e255a1b3
#
_cell.length_a   1.000
_cell.length_b   1.000
_cell.length_c   1.000
_cell.angle_alpha   90.00
_cell.angle_beta   90.00
_cell.angle_gamma   90.00
#
_symmetry.space_group_name_H-M   'P 1'
#
loop_
_entity.id
_entity.type
_entity.pdbx_description
1 polymer ?
#
loop_
_entity_poly.entity_id
_entity_poly.type
_entity_poly.pdbx_seq_one_letter_code
_entity_poly.pdbx_strand_id
1 'polypeptide(L)'
;MKPSNIGGQAVMEGIMMRHKDKYSIAVRRPDNEIELKVEDYKCVFGNAKFLKYPLIRGVVSFVDSLVVGTKCLMYSAEIAGDEEDEEDKQKNAALSEEELAAKKAKEDKQFKWLLYVTVAASIVVSVAAFMLLPYALASLCRRVGASEFAVTIVEAFVKLALFMGYMLLISRMKDIQRTFMYHGAEHKCINCVEHGLPLTVDNVLASSRLHKRCGTSFLFLVMLVSIFLHFIFVLVPFYWVRLFGRLLMVPVVAGISFEIIQWAGRSDSKLADFFSKPGLAMQKLTTKEPTADMAEVAIRAVEAVFDWKAYLKEEFGVEAEQ
;
A
#
# COMPACT_ATOMS: atom_id res chain seq x y z
N MET A 1 20.11 11.41 4.31
CA MET A 1 18.66 11.29 4.55
C MET A 1 18.46 10.80 5.98
N LYS A 2 17.62 11.46 6.78
CA LYS A 2 17.30 11.01 8.15
C LYS A 2 15.87 10.48 8.19
N PRO A 3 15.63 9.26 8.71
CA PRO A 3 14.30 8.67 8.69
C PRO A 3 13.33 9.36 9.67
N SER A 4 12.23 9.92 9.18
CA SER A 4 11.17 10.52 10.00
C SER A 4 10.24 9.52 10.67
N ASN A 5 10.26 8.26 10.23
CA ASN A 5 9.32 7.21 10.60
C ASN A 5 7.85 7.53 10.26
N ILE A 6 7.61 8.50 9.38
CA ILE A 6 6.32 8.72 8.77
C ILE A 6 6.12 7.66 7.69
N GLY A 7 4.92 7.17 7.54
CA GLY A 7 4.49 6.34 6.42
C GLY A 7 3.10 6.77 6.00
N GLY A 8 2.77 6.56 4.73
CA GLY A 8 1.48 6.95 4.20
C GLY A 8 0.90 5.96 3.21
N GLN A 9 -0.25 6.32 2.70
CA GLN A 9 -0.95 5.63 1.64
C GLN A 9 -1.80 6.62 0.86
N ALA A 10 -1.68 6.62 -0.46
CA ALA A 10 -2.63 7.32 -1.31
C ALA A 10 -4.01 6.66 -1.21
N VAL A 11 -5.04 7.49 -1.11
CA VAL A 11 -6.45 7.11 -1.12
C VAL A 11 -7.17 7.87 -2.24
N MET A 12 -8.47 7.71 -2.37
CA MET A 12 -9.25 8.43 -3.37
C MET A 12 -9.25 9.94 -3.05
N GLU A 13 -8.79 10.75 -4.00
CA GLU A 13 -8.64 12.23 -3.86
C GLU A 13 -7.92 12.68 -2.60
N GLY A 14 -7.02 11.82 -2.05
CA GLY A 14 -6.43 12.12 -0.77
C GLY A 14 -5.24 11.27 -0.39
N ILE A 15 -4.79 11.49 0.84
CA ILE A 15 -3.62 10.82 1.43
C ILE A 15 -3.90 10.51 2.89
N MET A 16 -3.61 9.29 3.30
CA MET A 16 -3.46 8.92 4.70
C MET A 16 -1.98 9.05 5.09
N MET A 17 -1.69 9.70 6.21
CA MET A 17 -0.36 9.73 6.83
C MET A 17 -0.41 9.16 8.23
N ARG A 18 0.61 8.39 8.59
CA ARG A 18 0.73 7.76 9.91
C ARG A 18 2.07 8.10 10.54
N HIS A 19 2.02 8.47 11.81
CA HIS A 19 3.20 8.60 12.66
C HIS A 19 2.89 8.05 14.06
N LYS A 20 3.67 7.10 14.52
CA LYS A 20 3.52 6.42 15.83
C LYS A 20 2.11 5.84 16.03
N ASP A 21 1.36 6.37 16.97
CA ASP A 21 0.04 5.94 17.44
C ASP A 21 -1.12 6.74 16.86
N LYS A 22 -0.85 7.59 15.87
CA LYS A 22 -1.88 8.40 15.18
C LYS A 22 -1.77 8.26 13.67
N TYR A 23 -2.90 8.39 13.00
CA TYR A 23 -2.95 8.61 11.56
C TYR A 23 -3.97 9.69 11.21
N SER A 24 -3.68 10.39 10.13
CA SER A 24 -4.57 11.38 9.51
C SER A 24 -5.03 10.89 8.16
N ILE A 25 -6.20 11.35 7.74
CA ILE A 25 -6.71 11.18 6.39
C ILE A 25 -7.08 12.58 5.91
N ALA A 26 -6.41 13.07 4.88
CA ALA A 26 -6.75 14.32 4.21
C ALA A 26 -7.30 14.00 2.81
N VAL A 27 -8.49 14.46 2.51
CA VAL A 27 -9.21 14.19 1.26
C VAL A 27 -9.70 15.52 0.69
N ARG A 28 -9.50 15.75 -0.61
CA ARG A 28 -10.08 16.89 -1.31
C ARG A 28 -11.50 16.55 -1.71
N ARG A 29 -12.43 17.39 -1.25
CA ARG A 29 -13.86 17.31 -1.54
C ARG A 29 -14.16 17.87 -2.94
N PRO A 30 -15.34 17.58 -3.51
CA PRO A 30 -15.76 18.17 -4.79
C PRO A 30 -15.84 19.71 -4.78
N ASP A 31 -16.09 20.34 -3.62
CA ASP A 31 -16.08 21.80 -3.42
C ASP A 31 -14.66 22.40 -3.33
N ASN A 32 -13.60 21.60 -3.53
CA ASN A 32 -12.18 21.91 -3.39
C ASN A 32 -11.69 22.15 -1.96
N GLU A 33 -12.51 22.01 -0.94
CA GLU A 33 -12.04 22.02 0.45
C GLU A 33 -11.31 20.73 0.80
N ILE A 34 -10.40 20.80 1.79
CA ILE A 34 -9.67 19.63 2.29
C ILE A 34 -10.33 19.17 3.59
N GLU A 35 -11.00 18.05 3.53
CA GLU A 35 -11.50 17.35 4.72
C GLU A 35 -10.34 16.65 5.41
N LEU A 36 -10.13 16.94 6.70
CA LEU A 36 -9.05 16.37 7.51
C LEU A 36 -9.61 15.63 8.71
N LYS A 37 -9.29 14.35 8.82
CA LYS A 37 -9.66 13.50 9.95
C LYS A 37 -8.39 12.93 10.60
N VAL A 38 -8.32 12.95 11.93
CA VAL A 38 -7.24 12.35 12.71
C VAL A 38 -7.82 11.27 13.62
N GLU A 39 -7.22 10.11 13.63
CA GLU A 39 -7.63 8.98 14.46
C GLU A 39 -6.43 8.33 15.17
N ASP A 40 -6.69 7.70 16.32
CA ASP A 40 -5.70 6.88 17.01
C ASP A 40 -5.49 5.55 16.28
N TYR A 41 -4.22 5.20 16.08
CA TYR A 41 -3.85 3.91 15.52
C TYR A 41 -3.84 2.84 16.61
N LYS A 42 -4.59 1.77 16.37
CA LYS A 42 -4.58 0.57 17.20
C LYS A 42 -4.28 -0.65 16.34
N CYS A 43 -3.24 -1.40 16.71
CA CYS A 43 -2.89 -2.65 16.04
C CYS A 43 -4.07 -3.65 16.15
N VAL A 44 -4.46 -4.25 15.03
CA VAL A 44 -5.55 -5.24 14.95
C VAL A 44 -5.32 -6.42 15.88
N PHE A 45 -4.07 -6.84 16.04
CA PHE A 45 -3.70 -7.98 16.90
C PHE A 45 -3.36 -7.59 18.34
N GLY A 46 -3.53 -6.30 18.71
CA GLY A 46 -3.15 -5.79 20.04
C GLY A 46 -1.64 -5.62 20.20
N ASN A 47 -1.18 -5.57 21.46
CA ASN A 47 0.20 -5.20 21.81
C ASN A 47 1.02 -6.35 22.43
N ALA A 48 0.70 -7.61 22.14
CA ALA A 48 1.41 -8.75 22.67
C ALA A 48 2.90 -8.74 22.26
N LYS A 49 3.82 -9.05 23.17
CA LYS A 49 5.27 -8.96 22.94
C LYS A 49 5.76 -9.82 21.78
N PHE A 50 5.16 -11.00 21.56
CA PHE A 50 5.57 -11.92 20.49
C PHE A 50 5.29 -11.36 19.08
N LEU A 51 4.32 -10.43 18.94
CA LEU A 51 4.00 -9.79 17.66
C LEU A 51 5.12 -8.84 17.17
N LYS A 52 6.06 -8.49 18.06
CA LYS A 52 7.22 -7.64 17.77
C LYS A 52 8.46 -8.43 17.30
N TYR A 53 8.42 -9.76 17.34
CA TYR A 53 9.55 -10.57 16.87
C TYR A 53 9.74 -10.45 15.35
N PRO A 54 11.00 -10.52 14.87
CA PRO A 54 11.30 -10.54 13.45
C PRO A 54 10.43 -11.56 12.71
N LEU A 55 10.10 -11.30 11.46
CA LEU A 55 9.15 -12.02 10.60
C LEU A 55 7.69 -11.89 11.04
N ILE A 56 7.34 -12.12 12.32
CA ILE A 56 5.97 -11.99 12.82
C ILE A 56 5.51 -10.54 12.70
N ARG A 57 6.33 -9.58 13.12
CA ARG A 57 6.01 -8.14 13.00
C ARG A 57 5.76 -7.72 11.55
N GLY A 58 6.42 -8.37 10.57
CA GLY A 58 6.21 -8.10 9.17
C GLY A 58 4.80 -8.51 8.69
N VAL A 59 4.36 -9.70 9.09
CA VAL A 59 3.00 -10.19 8.81
C VAL A 59 1.96 -9.30 9.49
N VAL A 60 2.17 -8.98 10.77
CA VAL A 60 1.29 -8.10 11.55
C VAL A 60 1.17 -6.72 10.90
N SER A 61 2.31 -6.07 10.58
CA SER A 61 2.32 -4.76 9.92
C SER A 61 1.64 -4.78 8.55
N PHE A 62 1.78 -5.87 7.80
CA PHE A 62 1.13 -6.03 6.50
C PHE A 62 -0.40 -6.11 6.66
N VAL A 63 -0.90 -6.96 7.58
CA VAL A 63 -2.34 -7.08 7.86
C VAL A 63 -2.91 -5.77 8.40
N ASP A 64 -2.22 -5.11 9.34
CA ASP A 64 -2.61 -3.80 9.86
C ASP A 64 -2.73 -2.76 8.75
N SER A 65 -1.74 -2.72 7.85
CA SER A 65 -1.75 -1.79 6.71
C SER A 65 -2.92 -2.05 5.77
N LEU A 66 -3.29 -3.32 5.54
CA LEU A 66 -4.46 -3.67 4.74
C LEU A 66 -5.77 -3.21 5.41
N VAL A 67 -5.92 -3.47 6.71
CA VAL A 67 -7.14 -3.11 7.45
C VAL A 67 -7.31 -1.59 7.54
N VAL A 68 -6.27 -0.88 8.00
CA VAL A 68 -6.29 0.59 8.10
C VAL A 68 -6.41 1.23 6.72
N GLY A 69 -5.63 0.75 5.75
CA GLY A 69 -5.66 1.25 4.38
C GLY A 69 -7.03 1.09 3.72
N THR A 70 -7.70 -0.06 3.90
CA THR A 70 -9.07 -0.27 3.40
C THR A 70 -10.05 0.68 4.07
N LYS A 71 -9.96 0.87 5.40
CA LYS A 71 -10.81 1.83 6.14
C LYS A 71 -10.62 3.26 5.61
N CYS A 72 -9.37 3.68 5.40
CA CYS A 72 -9.06 5.00 4.87
C CYS A 72 -9.54 5.17 3.42
N LEU A 73 -9.40 4.13 2.59
CA LEU A 73 -9.89 4.14 1.20
C LEU A 73 -11.41 4.27 1.14
N MET A 74 -12.14 3.53 2.00
CA MET A 74 -13.60 3.64 2.09
C MET A 74 -14.03 5.05 2.53
N TYR A 75 -13.42 5.58 3.59
CA TYR A 75 -13.69 6.93 4.05
C TYR A 75 -13.42 7.97 2.94
N SER A 76 -12.31 7.83 2.23
CA SER A 76 -11.99 8.76 1.14
C SER A 76 -12.95 8.65 -0.03
N ALA A 77 -13.46 7.45 -0.34
CA ALA A 77 -14.47 7.26 -1.38
C ALA A 77 -15.81 7.91 -1.01
N GLU A 78 -16.18 7.89 0.28
CA GLU A 78 -17.37 8.56 0.79
C GLU A 78 -17.26 10.09 0.67
N ILE A 79 -16.09 10.65 1.02
CA ILE A 79 -15.84 12.11 1.01
C ILE A 79 -15.61 12.66 -0.41
N ALA A 80 -14.90 11.89 -1.26
CA ALA A 80 -14.60 12.29 -2.64
C ALA A 80 -15.69 11.94 -3.64
N GLY A 81 -16.70 11.14 -3.21
CA GLY A 81 -17.86 10.81 -4.02
C GLY A 81 -18.68 12.04 -4.34
N ASP A 82 -19.38 12.01 -5.48
CA ASP A 82 -20.33 13.04 -5.84
C ASP A 82 -21.43 13.14 -4.75
N GLU A 83 -21.91 14.37 -4.52
CA GLU A 83 -23.06 14.60 -3.65
C GLU A 83 -24.19 13.62 -4.03
N GLU A 84 -24.88 13.05 -2.99
CA GLU A 84 -26.07 12.22 -3.19
C GLU A 84 -26.93 12.82 -4.31
N ASP A 85 -27.35 12.00 -5.27
CA ASP A 85 -28.24 12.43 -6.35
C ASP A 85 -29.42 13.20 -5.75
N GLU A 86 -29.81 14.31 -6.39
CA GLU A 86 -30.92 15.14 -5.88
C GLU A 86 -32.21 14.34 -5.67
N GLU A 87 -32.39 13.26 -6.44
CA GLU A 87 -33.49 12.31 -6.23
C GLU A 87 -33.40 11.54 -4.91
N ASP A 88 -32.19 11.15 -4.49
CA ASP A 88 -31.99 10.45 -3.22
C ASP A 88 -32.06 11.42 -2.04
N LYS A 89 -31.59 12.66 -2.18
CA LYS A 89 -31.82 13.74 -1.19
C LYS A 89 -33.33 13.97 -0.97
N GLN A 90 -34.12 14.07 -2.04
CA GLN A 90 -35.58 14.25 -1.94
C GLN A 90 -36.27 13.05 -1.31
N LYS A 91 -35.89 11.83 -1.66
CA LYS A 91 -36.45 10.59 -1.05
C LYS A 91 -36.10 10.50 0.42
N ASN A 92 -34.86 10.87 0.80
CA ASN A 92 -34.40 10.86 2.18
C ASN A 92 -35.07 11.97 3.02
N ALA A 93 -35.33 13.13 2.44
CA ALA A 93 -36.04 14.22 3.12
C ALA A 93 -37.53 13.94 3.41
N ALA A 94 -38.14 12.96 2.72
CA ALA A 94 -39.52 12.55 2.91
C ALA A 94 -39.68 11.46 3.99
N LEU A 95 -38.60 10.89 4.53
CA LEU A 95 -38.59 9.83 5.54
C LEU A 95 -38.55 10.43 6.96
N SER A 96 -39.20 9.75 7.92
CA SER A 96 -39.04 10.06 9.33
C SER A 96 -37.59 9.75 9.80
N GLU A 97 -37.13 10.40 10.90
CA GLU A 97 -35.79 10.13 11.46
C GLU A 97 -35.53 8.66 11.76
N GLU A 98 -36.55 7.92 12.24
CA GLU A 98 -36.46 6.48 12.50
C GLU A 98 -36.32 5.66 11.21
N GLU A 99 -37.10 5.98 10.18
CA GLU A 99 -37.06 5.31 8.88
C GLU A 99 -35.73 5.58 8.16
N LEU A 100 -35.21 6.82 8.25
CA LEU A 100 -33.92 7.20 7.70
C LEU A 100 -32.77 6.46 8.40
N ALA A 101 -32.82 6.36 9.75
CA ALA A 101 -31.84 5.62 10.52
C ALA A 101 -31.88 4.11 10.19
N ALA A 102 -33.06 3.53 10.06
CA ALA A 102 -33.23 2.12 9.68
C ALA A 102 -32.75 1.85 8.24
N LYS A 103 -33.02 2.76 7.30
CA LYS A 103 -32.54 2.69 5.91
C LYS A 103 -31.01 2.73 5.87
N LYS A 104 -30.39 3.73 6.51
CA LYS A 104 -28.92 3.87 6.59
C LYS A 104 -28.27 2.65 7.24
N ALA A 105 -28.83 2.12 8.32
CA ALA A 105 -28.33 0.90 8.97
C ALA A 105 -28.39 -0.34 8.05
N LYS A 106 -29.45 -0.46 7.24
CA LYS A 106 -29.60 -1.54 6.26
C LYS A 106 -28.61 -1.40 5.11
N GLU A 107 -28.45 -0.19 4.57
CA GLU A 107 -27.51 0.13 3.50
C GLU A 107 -26.07 -0.11 3.97
N ASP A 108 -25.70 0.33 5.17
CA ASP A 108 -24.38 0.09 5.77
C ASP A 108 -24.10 -1.42 5.96
N LYS A 109 -25.11 -2.19 6.40
CA LYS A 109 -24.98 -3.64 6.52
C LYS A 109 -24.81 -4.34 5.17
N GLN A 110 -25.58 -3.93 4.15
CA GLN A 110 -25.46 -4.45 2.78
C GLN A 110 -24.11 -4.08 2.18
N PHE A 111 -23.66 -2.84 2.35
CA PHE A 111 -22.37 -2.36 1.89
C PHE A 111 -21.21 -3.14 2.53
N LYS A 112 -21.23 -3.33 3.85
CA LYS A 112 -20.23 -4.15 4.56
C LYS A 112 -20.20 -5.59 4.05
N TRP A 113 -21.37 -6.19 3.85
CA TRP A 113 -21.46 -7.55 3.30
C TRP A 113 -20.88 -7.63 1.90
N LEU A 114 -21.26 -6.72 1.01
CA LEU A 114 -20.73 -6.64 -0.35
C LEU A 114 -19.21 -6.45 -0.35
N LEU A 115 -18.70 -5.58 0.52
CA LEU A 115 -17.26 -5.36 0.69
C LEU A 115 -16.53 -6.66 1.08
N TYR A 116 -17.03 -7.39 2.09
CA TYR A 116 -16.38 -8.64 2.51
C TYR A 116 -16.39 -9.68 1.39
N VAL A 117 -17.49 -9.81 0.66
CA VAL A 117 -17.58 -10.73 -0.49
C VAL A 117 -16.62 -10.32 -1.59
N THR A 118 -16.54 -9.02 -1.93
CA THR A 118 -15.64 -8.49 -2.95
C THR A 118 -14.18 -8.70 -2.57
N VAL A 119 -13.82 -8.42 -1.32
CA VAL A 119 -12.44 -8.66 -0.82
C VAL A 119 -12.11 -10.15 -0.85
N ALA A 120 -13.00 -11.02 -0.38
CA ALA A 120 -12.78 -12.47 -0.42
C ALA A 120 -12.61 -12.98 -1.86
N ALA A 121 -13.50 -12.56 -2.77
CA ALA A 121 -13.40 -12.89 -4.19
C ALA A 121 -12.09 -12.38 -4.82
N SER A 122 -11.68 -11.15 -4.50
CA SER A 122 -10.41 -10.58 -4.97
C SER A 122 -9.19 -11.36 -4.48
N ILE A 123 -9.21 -11.84 -3.23
CA ILE A 123 -8.14 -12.69 -2.70
C ILE A 123 -8.08 -14.02 -3.46
N VAL A 124 -9.23 -14.67 -3.68
CA VAL A 124 -9.31 -15.94 -4.43
C VAL A 124 -8.80 -15.77 -5.85
N VAL A 125 -9.24 -14.71 -6.55
CA VAL A 125 -8.78 -14.39 -7.92
C VAL A 125 -7.28 -14.09 -7.93
N SER A 126 -6.77 -13.35 -6.96
CA SER A 126 -5.33 -13.02 -6.86
C SER A 126 -4.48 -14.27 -6.62
N VAL A 127 -4.90 -15.16 -5.72
CA VAL A 127 -4.22 -16.43 -5.49
C VAL A 127 -4.25 -17.30 -6.75
N ALA A 128 -5.39 -17.38 -7.43
CA ALA A 128 -5.52 -18.13 -8.67
C ALA A 128 -4.60 -17.56 -9.77
N ALA A 129 -4.60 -16.24 -9.97
CA ALA A 129 -3.84 -15.58 -11.03
C ALA A 129 -2.31 -15.57 -10.76
N PHE A 130 -1.88 -15.32 -9.53
CA PHE A 130 -0.46 -15.11 -9.22
C PHE A 130 0.24 -16.31 -8.57
N MET A 131 -0.51 -17.32 -8.12
CA MET A 131 0.07 -18.56 -7.58
C MET A 131 -0.29 -19.79 -8.40
N LEU A 132 -1.58 -20.03 -8.66
CA LEU A 132 -2.01 -21.27 -9.30
C LEU A 132 -1.75 -21.26 -10.81
N LEU A 133 -2.06 -20.18 -11.50
CA LEU A 133 -1.89 -20.06 -12.94
C LEU A 133 -0.43 -20.20 -13.39
N PRO A 134 0.57 -19.48 -12.81
CA PRO A 134 1.98 -19.67 -13.15
C PRO A 134 2.44 -21.12 -12.94
N TYR A 135 2.03 -21.74 -11.83
CA TYR A 135 2.36 -23.11 -11.53
C TYR A 135 1.74 -24.10 -12.51
N ALA A 136 0.45 -23.91 -12.86
CA ALA A 136 -0.23 -24.75 -13.85
C ALA A 136 0.40 -24.63 -15.24
N LEU A 137 0.66 -23.41 -15.72
CA LEU A 137 1.31 -23.19 -17.02
C LEU A 137 2.70 -23.79 -17.07
N ALA A 138 3.53 -23.57 -16.05
CA ALA A 138 4.86 -24.15 -16.00
C ALA A 138 4.83 -25.68 -15.92
N SER A 139 3.81 -26.26 -15.27
CA SER A 139 3.66 -27.72 -15.17
C SER A 139 3.45 -28.42 -16.51
N LEU A 140 2.96 -27.69 -17.53
CA LEU A 140 2.84 -28.22 -18.89
C LEU A 140 4.20 -28.62 -19.47
N CYS A 141 5.28 -27.94 -19.08
CA CYS A 141 6.64 -28.27 -19.51
C CYS A 141 7.07 -29.69 -19.07
N ARG A 142 6.45 -30.26 -18.00
CA ARG A 142 6.70 -31.67 -17.62
C ARG A 142 6.26 -32.65 -18.67
N ARG A 143 5.21 -32.31 -19.45
CA ARG A 143 4.70 -33.21 -20.53
C ARG A 143 5.69 -33.36 -21.67
N VAL A 144 6.62 -32.39 -21.83
CA VAL A 144 7.69 -32.43 -22.83
C VAL A 144 9.04 -32.86 -22.24
N GLY A 145 9.05 -33.45 -21.02
CA GLY A 145 10.24 -33.98 -20.38
C GLY A 145 11.14 -32.97 -19.67
N ALA A 146 10.64 -31.75 -19.40
CA ALA A 146 11.44 -30.77 -18.67
C ALA A 146 11.71 -31.18 -17.22
N SER A 147 12.93 -30.90 -16.73
CA SER A 147 13.29 -31.14 -15.34
C SER A 147 12.51 -30.23 -14.39
N GLU A 148 12.35 -30.63 -13.12
CA GLU A 148 11.68 -29.80 -12.10
C GLU A 148 12.36 -28.44 -11.92
N PHE A 149 13.65 -28.37 -12.09
CA PHE A 149 14.39 -27.11 -12.06
C PHE A 149 13.97 -26.17 -13.22
N ALA A 150 13.89 -26.70 -14.44
CA ALA A 150 13.43 -25.95 -15.62
C ALA A 150 11.97 -25.49 -15.46
N VAL A 151 11.09 -26.34 -14.93
CA VAL A 151 9.70 -25.98 -14.61
C VAL A 151 9.64 -24.83 -13.62
N THR A 152 10.47 -24.84 -12.57
CA THR A 152 10.50 -23.75 -11.56
C THR A 152 11.01 -22.43 -12.16
N ILE A 153 11.99 -22.48 -13.09
CA ILE A 153 12.44 -21.27 -13.80
C ILE A 153 11.31 -20.70 -14.69
N VAL A 154 10.63 -21.54 -15.44
CA VAL A 154 9.49 -21.12 -16.28
C VAL A 154 8.39 -20.52 -15.42
N GLU A 155 8.07 -21.14 -14.29
CA GLU A 155 7.10 -20.62 -13.34
C GLU A 155 7.49 -19.22 -12.82
N ALA A 156 8.76 -19.03 -12.43
CA ALA A 156 9.27 -17.74 -11.96
C ALA A 156 9.12 -16.66 -13.05
N PHE A 157 9.43 -17.02 -14.30
CA PHE A 157 9.31 -16.10 -15.43
C PHE A 157 7.84 -15.73 -15.73
N VAL A 158 6.95 -16.71 -15.73
CA VAL A 158 5.51 -16.50 -15.94
C VAL A 158 4.94 -15.63 -14.82
N LYS A 159 5.30 -15.89 -13.55
CA LYS A 159 4.87 -15.09 -12.41
C LYS A 159 5.31 -13.63 -12.54
N LEU A 160 6.58 -13.41 -12.90
CA LEU A 160 7.12 -12.07 -13.11
C LEU A 160 6.41 -11.36 -14.27
N ALA A 161 6.21 -12.04 -15.40
CA ALA A 161 5.53 -11.48 -16.57
C ALA A 161 4.08 -11.11 -16.27
N LEU A 162 3.33 -11.96 -15.57
CA LEU A 162 1.95 -11.68 -15.16
C LEU A 162 1.88 -10.47 -14.21
N PHE A 163 2.78 -10.41 -13.23
CA PHE A 163 2.82 -9.28 -12.31
C PHE A 163 3.16 -7.97 -13.02
N MET A 164 4.19 -7.97 -13.87
CA MET A 164 4.57 -6.78 -14.65
C MET A 164 3.47 -6.38 -15.62
N GLY A 165 2.84 -7.33 -16.28
CA GLY A 165 1.70 -7.10 -17.18
C GLY A 165 0.52 -6.47 -16.44
N TYR A 166 0.18 -6.99 -15.26
CA TYR A 166 -0.85 -6.41 -14.38
C TYR A 166 -0.52 -4.97 -13.99
N MET A 167 0.73 -4.72 -13.52
CA MET A 167 1.15 -3.37 -13.12
C MET A 167 1.10 -2.38 -14.29
N LEU A 168 1.52 -2.81 -15.48
CA LEU A 168 1.42 -1.99 -16.69
C LEU A 168 -0.03 -1.71 -17.08
N LEU A 169 -0.93 -2.69 -16.92
CA LEU A 169 -2.35 -2.53 -17.23
C LEU A 169 -3.00 -1.50 -16.30
N ILE A 170 -2.88 -1.69 -14.99
CA ILE A 170 -3.50 -0.77 -14.02
C ILE A 170 -2.92 0.64 -14.10
N SER A 171 -1.62 0.78 -14.42
CA SER A 171 -0.98 2.10 -14.56
C SER A 171 -1.52 2.94 -15.73
N ARG A 172 -2.30 2.32 -16.64
CA ARG A 172 -2.94 3.02 -17.76
C ARG A 172 -4.38 3.46 -17.47
N MET A 173 -4.98 2.96 -16.39
CA MET A 173 -6.34 3.36 -15.98
C MET A 173 -6.31 4.79 -15.42
N LYS A 174 -7.22 5.67 -15.86
CA LYS A 174 -7.22 7.09 -15.49
C LYS A 174 -7.38 7.32 -13.99
N ASP A 175 -8.30 6.59 -13.36
CA ASP A 175 -8.57 6.71 -11.91
C ASP A 175 -7.37 6.27 -11.08
N ILE A 176 -6.70 5.18 -11.50
CA ILE A 176 -5.46 4.71 -10.86
C ILE A 176 -4.31 5.70 -11.07
N GLN A 177 -4.25 6.36 -12.23
CA GLN A 177 -3.23 7.38 -12.48
C GLN A 177 -3.36 8.56 -11.53
N ARG A 178 -4.59 8.96 -11.20
CA ARG A 178 -4.85 10.04 -10.25
C ARG A 178 -4.41 9.62 -8.83
N THR A 179 -4.75 8.41 -8.41
CA THR A 179 -4.23 7.84 -7.15
C THR A 179 -2.70 7.75 -7.14
N PHE A 180 -2.06 7.45 -8.27
CA PHE A 180 -0.60 7.44 -8.39
C PHE A 180 0.03 8.84 -8.32
N MET A 181 -0.71 9.90 -8.65
CA MET A 181 -0.27 11.28 -8.42
C MET A 181 -0.29 11.61 -6.93
N TYR A 182 -1.35 11.24 -6.19
CA TYR A 182 -1.38 11.36 -4.73
C TYR A 182 -0.28 10.54 -4.05
N HIS A 183 0.03 9.35 -4.55
CA HIS A 183 1.16 8.54 -4.08
C HIS A 183 2.51 9.25 -4.35
N GLY A 184 2.62 9.93 -5.47
CA GLY A 184 3.76 10.80 -5.75
C GLY A 184 3.87 11.96 -4.76
N ALA A 185 2.75 12.61 -4.41
CA ALA A 185 2.70 13.70 -3.44
C ALA A 185 3.10 13.23 -2.03
N GLU A 186 2.60 12.06 -1.60
CA GLU A 186 3.01 11.40 -0.36
C GLU A 186 4.53 11.23 -0.27
N HIS A 187 5.14 10.60 -1.28
CA HIS A 187 6.59 10.38 -1.31
C HIS A 187 7.39 11.68 -1.33
N LYS A 188 6.98 12.67 -2.13
CA LYS A 188 7.63 13.97 -2.19
C LYS A 188 7.56 14.69 -0.85
N CYS A 189 6.44 14.61 -0.15
CA CYS A 189 6.25 15.22 1.16
C CYS A 189 7.17 14.59 2.21
N ILE A 190 7.23 13.25 2.28
CA ILE A 190 8.14 12.52 3.18
C ILE A 190 9.60 12.83 2.84
N ASN A 191 9.97 12.76 1.56
CA ASN A 191 11.34 13.07 1.13
C ASN A 191 11.75 14.52 1.42
N CYS A 192 10.84 15.50 1.27
CA CYS A 192 11.06 16.90 1.61
C CYS A 192 11.55 17.02 3.06
N VAL A 193 10.79 16.47 4.00
CA VAL A 193 11.11 16.50 5.43
C VAL A 193 12.39 15.71 5.75
N GLU A 194 12.58 14.52 5.19
CA GLU A 194 13.73 13.65 5.46
C GLU A 194 15.04 14.18 4.88
N HIS A 195 14.99 15.16 3.98
CA HIS A 195 16.16 15.87 3.47
C HIS A 195 16.39 17.24 4.14
N GLY A 196 15.61 17.58 5.16
CA GLY A 196 15.81 18.81 5.93
C GLY A 196 15.23 20.06 5.28
N LEU A 197 14.29 19.92 4.34
CA LEU A 197 13.64 21.05 3.67
C LEU A 197 12.33 21.42 4.40
N PRO A 198 12.04 22.73 4.54
CA PRO A 198 10.74 23.20 5.02
C PRO A 198 9.59 22.64 4.19
N LEU A 199 8.50 22.27 4.84
CA LEU A 199 7.35 21.64 4.23
C LEU A 199 6.46 22.67 3.53
N THR A 200 6.90 23.15 2.37
CA THR A 200 6.18 24.05 1.49
C THR A 200 5.81 23.36 0.18
N VAL A 201 4.79 23.82 -0.52
CA VAL A 201 4.35 23.25 -1.80
C VAL A 201 5.51 23.18 -2.79
N ASP A 202 6.32 24.25 -2.91
CA ASP A 202 7.45 24.29 -3.84
C ASP A 202 8.53 23.28 -3.50
N ASN A 203 8.91 23.15 -2.22
CA ASN A 203 9.89 22.18 -1.77
C ASN A 203 9.39 20.73 -1.94
N VAL A 204 8.11 20.50 -1.68
CA VAL A 204 7.47 19.20 -1.90
C VAL A 204 7.50 18.87 -3.39
N LEU A 205 7.10 19.78 -4.27
CA LEU A 205 7.12 19.55 -5.72
C LEU A 205 8.54 19.36 -6.26
N ALA A 206 9.54 20.01 -5.69
CA ALA A 206 10.95 19.84 -6.05
C ALA A 206 11.56 18.51 -5.53
N SER A 207 10.96 17.88 -4.52
CA SER A 207 11.47 16.65 -3.90
C SER A 207 11.24 15.41 -4.78
N SER A 208 11.96 14.32 -4.47
CA SER A 208 11.85 13.06 -5.22
C SER A 208 10.54 12.33 -4.91
N ARG A 209 9.88 11.78 -5.94
CA ARG A 209 8.74 10.86 -5.80
C ARG A 209 9.15 9.40 -5.55
N LEU A 210 10.43 9.10 -5.48
CA LEU A 210 10.94 7.75 -5.21
C LEU A 210 11.38 7.65 -3.76
N HIS A 211 10.87 6.66 -3.02
CA HIS A 211 11.14 6.46 -1.60
C HIS A 211 11.43 5.00 -1.27
N LYS A 212 12.52 4.72 -0.51
CA LYS A 212 12.97 3.34 -0.24
C LYS A 212 11.99 2.49 0.56
N ARG A 213 11.13 3.08 1.38
CA ARG A 213 10.20 2.39 2.30
C ARG A 213 8.76 2.34 1.81
N CYS A 214 8.55 2.22 0.50
CA CYS A 214 7.23 2.22 -0.09
C CYS A 214 6.58 0.84 -0.13
N GLY A 215 5.26 0.78 0.07
CA GLY A 215 4.46 -0.44 0.00
C GLY A 215 4.49 -1.14 -1.37
N THR A 216 4.60 -0.40 -2.48
CA THR A 216 4.72 -1.01 -3.82
C THR A 216 6.08 -1.69 -4.03
N SER A 217 7.15 -1.14 -3.45
CA SER A 217 8.46 -1.81 -3.39
C SER A 217 8.38 -3.11 -2.58
N PHE A 218 7.60 -3.11 -1.49
CA PHE A 218 7.35 -4.30 -0.69
C PHE A 218 6.66 -5.40 -1.50
N LEU A 219 5.62 -5.10 -2.28
CA LEU A 219 4.94 -6.08 -3.13
C LEU A 219 5.88 -6.71 -4.15
N PHE A 220 6.72 -5.90 -4.79
CA PHE A 220 7.72 -6.40 -5.73
C PHE A 220 8.75 -7.31 -5.04
N LEU A 221 9.20 -6.92 -3.85
CA LEU A 221 10.14 -7.70 -3.06
C LEU A 221 9.52 -9.03 -2.59
N VAL A 222 8.25 -9.03 -2.17
CA VAL A 222 7.48 -10.24 -1.85
C VAL A 222 7.48 -11.20 -3.04
N MET A 223 7.27 -10.70 -4.24
CA MET A 223 7.31 -11.52 -5.46
C MET A 223 8.71 -12.12 -5.68
N LEU A 224 9.78 -11.33 -5.60
CA LEU A 224 11.15 -11.82 -5.76
C LEU A 224 11.51 -12.86 -4.70
N VAL A 225 11.28 -12.56 -3.43
CA VAL A 225 11.54 -13.49 -2.31
C VAL A 225 10.74 -14.78 -2.49
N SER A 226 9.48 -14.70 -2.94
CA SER A 226 8.68 -15.89 -3.21
C SER A 226 9.28 -16.77 -4.30
N ILE A 227 9.83 -16.17 -5.36
CA ILE A 227 10.51 -16.91 -6.43
C ILE A 227 11.69 -17.69 -5.86
N PHE A 228 12.57 -17.03 -5.09
CA PHE A 228 13.74 -17.68 -4.50
C PHE A 228 13.35 -18.81 -3.53
N LEU A 229 12.39 -18.58 -2.65
CA LEU A 229 11.97 -19.59 -1.68
C LEU A 229 11.24 -20.77 -2.34
N HIS A 230 10.57 -20.55 -3.48
CA HIS A 230 9.91 -21.63 -4.21
C HIS A 230 10.88 -22.64 -4.83
N PHE A 231 12.16 -22.29 -5.03
CA PHE A 231 13.17 -23.27 -5.43
C PHE A 231 13.38 -24.41 -4.42
N ILE A 232 13.07 -24.20 -3.15
CA ILE A 232 13.11 -25.24 -2.12
C ILE A 232 12.19 -26.41 -2.51
N PHE A 233 11.06 -26.11 -3.15
CA PHE A 233 10.08 -27.11 -3.56
C PHE A 233 10.51 -27.96 -4.77
N VAL A 234 11.62 -27.65 -5.44
CA VAL A 234 12.21 -28.52 -6.48
C VAL A 234 12.57 -29.89 -5.90
N LEU A 235 13.01 -29.92 -4.64
CA LEU A 235 13.40 -31.13 -3.93
C LEU A 235 12.21 -31.94 -3.39
N VAL A 236 11.00 -31.42 -3.45
CA VAL A 236 9.79 -32.09 -2.93
C VAL A 236 9.11 -32.89 -4.04
N PRO A 237 9.02 -34.23 -3.96
CA PRO A 237 8.47 -35.04 -5.05
C PRO A 237 6.94 -34.98 -5.18
N PHE A 238 6.23 -34.65 -4.10
CA PHE A 238 4.77 -34.73 -4.06
C PHE A 238 4.10 -33.44 -4.51
N TYR A 239 3.24 -33.52 -5.53
CA TYR A 239 2.52 -32.38 -6.12
C TYR A 239 1.72 -31.56 -5.08
N TRP A 240 0.90 -32.25 -4.27
CA TRP A 240 0.07 -31.57 -3.27
C TRP A 240 0.88 -30.89 -2.16
N VAL A 241 1.99 -31.48 -1.76
CA VAL A 241 2.89 -30.90 -0.77
C VAL A 241 3.53 -29.62 -1.33
N ARG A 242 3.90 -29.61 -2.61
CA ARG A 242 4.39 -28.40 -3.29
C ARG A 242 3.32 -27.31 -3.30
N LEU A 243 2.08 -27.65 -3.67
CA LEU A 243 0.99 -26.70 -3.80
C LEU A 243 0.64 -26.06 -2.44
N PHE A 244 0.34 -26.86 -1.43
CA PHE A 244 -0.02 -26.37 -0.10
C PHE A 244 1.18 -25.74 0.63
N GLY A 245 2.37 -26.29 0.46
CA GLY A 245 3.60 -25.74 1.02
C GLY A 245 3.86 -24.31 0.54
N ARG A 246 3.65 -24.01 -0.74
CA ARG A 246 3.76 -22.66 -1.29
C ARG A 246 2.76 -21.68 -0.67
N LEU A 247 1.54 -22.13 -0.43
CA LEU A 247 0.53 -21.32 0.24
C LEU A 247 0.91 -21.03 1.70
N LEU A 248 1.40 -22.02 2.43
CA LEU A 248 1.88 -21.88 3.80
C LEU A 248 3.12 -20.99 3.91
N MET A 249 3.90 -20.86 2.84
CA MET A 249 5.08 -19.99 2.80
C MET A 249 4.73 -18.50 2.67
N VAL A 250 3.49 -18.13 2.33
CA VAL A 250 3.10 -16.71 2.13
C VAL A 250 3.42 -15.84 3.34
N PRO A 251 3.09 -16.20 4.59
CA PRO A 251 3.48 -15.39 5.76
C PRO A 251 4.99 -15.28 5.93
N VAL A 252 5.74 -16.35 5.64
CA VAL A 252 7.21 -16.35 5.73
C VAL A 252 7.82 -15.41 4.70
N VAL A 253 7.33 -15.46 3.45
CA VAL A 253 7.74 -14.56 2.37
C VAL A 253 7.45 -13.10 2.75
N ALA A 254 6.26 -12.81 3.26
CA ALA A 254 5.89 -11.45 3.70
C ALA A 254 6.78 -10.97 4.85
N GLY A 255 7.04 -11.82 5.85
CA GLY A 255 7.92 -11.49 6.96
C GLY A 255 9.36 -11.18 6.52
N ILE A 256 9.95 -12.03 5.68
CA ILE A 256 11.31 -11.83 5.15
C ILE A 256 11.36 -10.53 4.32
N SER A 257 10.39 -10.32 3.44
CA SER A 257 10.34 -9.12 2.59
C SER A 257 10.23 -7.85 3.42
N PHE A 258 9.45 -7.88 4.50
CA PHE A 258 9.33 -6.77 5.43
C PHE A 258 10.67 -6.45 6.12
N GLU A 259 11.38 -7.44 6.61
CA GLU A 259 12.68 -7.23 7.25
C GLU A 259 13.70 -6.66 6.26
N ILE A 260 13.71 -7.14 5.01
CA ILE A 260 14.62 -6.62 3.98
C ILE A 260 14.31 -5.15 3.69
N ILE A 261 13.03 -4.76 3.50
CA ILE A 261 12.69 -3.37 3.17
C ILE A 261 12.96 -2.43 4.36
N GLN A 262 12.72 -2.88 5.59
CA GLN A 262 13.05 -2.12 6.79
C GLN A 262 14.55 -1.89 6.94
N TRP A 263 15.34 -2.93 6.70
CA TRP A 263 16.81 -2.82 6.71
C TRP A 263 17.30 -1.90 5.59
N ALA A 264 16.82 -2.09 4.36
CA ALA A 264 17.23 -1.30 3.21
C ALA A 264 16.84 0.19 3.35
N GLY A 265 15.69 0.47 3.99
CA GLY A 265 15.22 1.83 4.24
C GLY A 265 15.98 2.58 5.34
N ARG A 266 16.75 1.88 6.18
CA ARG A 266 17.54 2.46 7.28
C ARG A 266 19.05 2.46 6.99
N SER A 267 19.48 1.84 5.91
CA SER A 267 20.90 1.66 5.57
C SER A 267 21.25 2.44 4.31
N ASP A 268 22.37 3.16 4.36
CA ASP A 268 22.98 3.83 3.21
C ASP A 268 24.10 2.98 2.58
N SER A 269 24.12 1.66 2.85
CA SER A 269 25.11 0.75 2.28
C SER A 269 24.82 0.45 0.79
N LYS A 270 25.89 0.19 0.01
CA LYS A 270 25.76 -0.22 -1.40
C LYS A 270 24.86 -1.46 -1.59
N LEU A 271 24.84 -2.35 -0.60
CA LEU A 271 24.01 -3.54 -0.62
C LEU A 271 22.52 -3.19 -0.43
N ALA A 272 22.20 -2.28 0.49
CA ALA A 272 20.83 -1.77 0.66
C ALA A 272 20.34 -1.05 -0.60
N ASP A 273 21.20 -0.26 -1.24
CA ASP A 273 20.88 0.37 -2.52
C ASP A 273 20.60 -0.64 -3.63
N PHE A 274 21.40 -1.72 -3.70
CA PHE A 274 21.19 -2.78 -4.67
C PHE A 274 19.80 -3.44 -4.50
N PHE A 275 19.42 -3.80 -3.27
CA PHE A 275 18.11 -4.40 -2.98
C PHE A 275 16.95 -3.43 -3.14
N SER A 276 17.17 -2.12 -2.99
CA SER A 276 16.14 -1.09 -3.18
C SER A 276 15.89 -0.78 -4.66
N LYS A 277 16.87 -0.91 -5.55
CA LYS A 277 16.77 -0.54 -6.97
C LYS A 277 15.56 -1.14 -7.70
N PRO A 278 15.25 -2.45 -7.58
CA PRO A 278 14.10 -3.02 -8.27
C PRO A 278 12.77 -2.40 -7.79
N GLY A 279 12.63 -2.18 -6.47
CA GLY A 279 11.47 -1.51 -5.90
C GLY A 279 11.33 -0.07 -6.37
N LEU A 280 12.43 0.70 -6.40
CA LEU A 280 12.44 2.07 -6.92
C LEU A 280 12.11 2.11 -8.43
N ALA A 281 12.53 1.11 -9.20
CA ALA A 281 12.15 1.00 -10.61
C ALA A 281 10.64 0.78 -10.77
N MET A 282 10.01 -0.04 -9.91
CA MET A 282 8.56 -0.24 -9.88
C MET A 282 7.80 1.04 -9.53
N GLN A 283 8.32 1.87 -8.62
CA GLN A 283 7.69 3.14 -8.26
C GLN A 283 7.57 4.09 -9.45
N LYS A 284 8.44 4.02 -10.47
CA LYS A 284 8.29 4.81 -11.69
C LYS A 284 6.97 4.54 -12.42
N LEU A 285 6.38 3.35 -12.25
CA LEU A 285 5.08 2.98 -12.79
C LEU A 285 3.93 3.34 -11.82
N THR A 286 4.17 3.27 -10.51
CA THR A 286 3.14 3.38 -9.47
C THR A 286 3.13 4.72 -8.75
N THR A 287 3.99 5.67 -9.15
CA THR A 287 3.96 7.07 -8.74
C THR A 287 4.00 7.97 -9.95
N LYS A 288 3.26 9.07 -9.91
CA LYS A 288 3.28 10.13 -10.93
C LYS A 288 3.58 11.48 -10.32
N GLU A 289 3.94 12.46 -11.15
CA GLU A 289 4.14 13.84 -10.68
C GLU A 289 2.81 14.42 -10.20
N PRO A 290 2.73 14.88 -8.94
CA PRO A 290 1.53 15.49 -8.41
C PRO A 290 1.40 16.94 -8.86
N THR A 291 0.19 17.46 -8.78
CA THR A 291 -0.12 18.89 -8.90
C THR A 291 0.08 19.62 -7.56
N ALA A 292 0.07 20.94 -7.57
CA ALA A 292 0.25 21.75 -6.35
C ALA A 292 -0.86 21.51 -5.32
N ASP A 293 -2.10 21.38 -5.78
CA ASP A 293 -3.26 21.06 -4.95
C ASP A 293 -3.15 19.68 -4.25
N MET A 294 -2.55 18.68 -4.91
CA MET A 294 -2.27 17.39 -4.29
C MET A 294 -1.14 17.47 -3.26
N ALA A 295 -0.14 18.34 -3.49
CA ALA A 295 0.92 18.59 -2.52
C ALA A 295 0.36 19.27 -1.24
N GLU A 296 -0.62 20.17 -1.37
CA GLU A 296 -1.32 20.78 -0.23
C GLU A 296 -2.02 19.72 0.63
N VAL A 297 -2.72 18.77 0.01
CA VAL A 297 -3.37 17.65 0.73
C VAL A 297 -2.34 16.83 1.48
N ALA A 298 -1.17 16.53 0.86
CA ALA A 298 -0.08 15.79 1.50
C ALA A 298 0.51 16.54 2.70
N ILE A 299 0.73 17.84 2.58
CA ILE A 299 1.22 18.71 3.65
C ILE A 299 0.25 18.69 4.83
N ARG A 300 -1.04 18.95 4.58
CA ARG A 300 -2.09 18.91 5.61
C ARG A 300 -2.15 17.56 6.33
N ALA A 301 -2.01 16.45 5.60
CA ALA A 301 -1.98 15.12 6.19
C ALA A 301 -0.78 14.91 7.12
N VAL A 302 0.43 15.38 6.72
CA VAL A 302 1.65 15.28 7.54
C VAL A 302 1.53 16.15 8.80
N GLU A 303 1.17 17.42 8.65
CA GLU A 303 1.07 18.39 9.76
C GLU A 303 0.11 17.92 10.87
N ALA A 304 -0.93 17.17 10.51
CA ALA A 304 -1.91 16.69 11.45
C ALA A 304 -1.38 15.60 12.43
N VAL A 305 -0.28 14.91 12.07
CA VAL A 305 0.26 13.79 12.87
C VAL A 305 1.74 13.91 13.18
N PHE A 306 2.43 14.88 12.59
CA PHE A 306 3.88 14.99 12.69
C PHE A 306 4.33 16.45 12.79
N ASP A 307 5.03 16.78 13.87
CA ASP A 307 5.69 18.08 14.04
C ASP A 307 6.99 18.13 13.24
N TRP A 308 6.86 18.46 11.95
CA TRP A 308 7.99 18.55 11.05
C TRP A 308 8.95 19.69 11.39
N LYS A 309 8.47 20.77 12.03
CA LYS A 309 9.32 21.89 12.43
C LYS A 309 10.25 21.50 13.56
N ALA A 310 9.71 20.85 14.60
CA ALA A 310 10.52 20.29 15.68
C ALA A 310 11.52 19.27 15.16
N TYR A 311 11.11 18.40 14.23
CA TYR A 311 11.98 17.41 13.61
C TYR A 311 13.13 18.04 12.81
N LEU A 312 12.86 19.09 12.00
CA LEU A 312 13.91 19.80 11.25
C LEU A 312 14.91 20.49 12.18
N LYS A 313 14.44 21.07 13.26
CA LYS A 313 15.29 21.70 14.26
C LYS A 313 16.19 20.66 14.98
N GLU A 314 15.60 19.54 15.40
CA GLU A 314 16.31 18.47 16.13
C GLU A 314 17.32 17.75 15.24
N GLU A 315 16.92 17.37 14.03
CA GLU A 315 17.73 16.51 13.17
C GLU A 315 18.69 17.28 12.24
N PHE A 316 18.31 18.48 11.81
CA PHE A 316 19.09 19.24 10.82
C PHE A 316 19.55 20.62 11.32
N GLY A 317 19.08 21.07 12.50
CA GLY A 317 19.41 22.41 13.01
C GLY A 317 18.77 23.54 12.21
N VAL A 318 17.73 23.24 11.42
CA VAL A 318 17.03 24.22 10.58
C VAL A 318 15.87 24.82 11.38
N GLU A 319 15.85 26.14 11.55
CA GLU A 319 14.69 26.85 12.08
C GLU A 319 13.76 27.18 10.90
N ALA A 320 12.60 26.54 10.86
CA ALA A 320 11.57 26.86 9.88
C ALA A 320 10.80 28.10 10.38
N GLU A 321 10.87 29.19 9.64
CA GLU A 321 10.05 30.39 9.89
C GLU A 321 8.56 30.04 9.93
N GLN A 322 7.81 30.86 10.73
CA GLN A 322 6.37 30.63 10.97
C GLN A 322 5.53 30.83 9.71
#